data_b107ad348768630e1e5dc897cea5d5bb
#
_entry.id   b107ad348768630e1e5dc897cea5d5bb
#
_cell.length_a   1.000
_cell.length_b   1.000
_cell.length_c   1.000
_cell.angle_alpha   90.00
_cell.angle_beta   90.00
_cell.angle_gamma   90.00
#
_symmetry.space_group_name_H-M   'P 1'
#
loop_
_entity.id
_entity.type
_entity.pdbx_description
1 polymer ?
#
loop_
_entity_poly.entity_id
_entity_poly.type
_entity_poly.pdbx_seq_one_letter_code
_entity_poly.pdbx_strand_id
1 'polypeptide(L)'
;MLDVNAGIPPHMGDEVKILVDMINLVQSLTDLPLAVDSSVKPALVAGVEASNGRPLINSVTGEDESLEVVLPLAAKYDCPVVAICNDETGISPDPEVRFAVAKKIVERAADHGIKANDIVIDPLVMPLGATPADAML
;
A
#
# COMPACT_ATOMS: atom_id res chain seq x y z
N MET A 1 5.28 3.10 -14.56
CA MET A 1 5.37 2.25 -13.37
C MET A 1 4.50 1.02 -13.61
N LEU A 2 4.96 -0.15 -13.18
CA LEU A 2 4.20 -1.40 -13.23
C LEU A 2 3.79 -1.80 -11.81
N ASP A 3 2.54 -2.17 -11.63
CA ASP A 3 2.04 -2.75 -10.39
C ASP A 3 2.23 -4.26 -10.42
N VAL A 4 2.80 -4.82 -9.34
CA VAL A 4 3.06 -6.26 -9.21
C VAL A 4 2.32 -6.77 -7.98
N ASN A 5 1.28 -7.55 -8.24
CA ASN A 5 0.41 -8.14 -7.24
C ASN A 5 0.29 -9.65 -7.48
N ALA A 6 0.58 -10.43 -6.44
CA ALA A 6 0.47 -11.89 -6.46
C ALA A 6 -0.71 -12.40 -5.64
N GLY A 7 -1.71 -11.53 -5.36
CA GLY A 7 -2.85 -11.85 -4.50
C GLY A 7 -3.55 -13.15 -4.93
N ILE A 8 -3.26 -14.21 -4.21
CA ILE A 8 -3.79 -15.55 -4.43
C ILE A 8 -4.61 -16.00 -3.22
N PRO A 9 -5.63 -16.84 -3.41
CA PRO A 9 -6.31 -17.45 -2.27
C PRO A 9 -5.30 -18.20 -1.37
N PRO A 10 -5.44 -18.14 -0.04
CA PRO A 10 -4.45 -18.69 0.91
C PRO A 10 -4.12 -20.18 0.74
N HIS A 11 -4.98 -20.93 0.06
CA HIS A 11 -4.78 -22.35 -0.21
C HIS A 11 -4.06 -22.66 -1.54
N MET A 12 -3.72 -21.64 -2.33
CA MET A 12 -3.12 -21.82 -3.67
C MET A 12 -1.60 -21.65 -3.72
N GLY A 13 -0.95 -21.34 -2.59
CA GLY A 13 0.50 -21.26 -2.57
C GLY A 13 1.07 -20.25 -1.58
N ASP A 14 2.35 -20.00 -1.70
CA ASP A 14 3.11 -19.06 -0.90
C ASP A 14 3.18 -17.71 -1.63
N GLU A 15 2.35 -16.76 -1.20
CA GLU A 15 2.30 -15.42 -1.80
C GLU A 15 3.65 -14.71 -1.72
N VAL A 16 4.38 -14.89 -0.61
CA VAL A 16 5.73 -14.31 -0.43
C VAL A 16 6.64 -14.72 -1.58
N LYS A 17 6.74 -16.04 -1.80
CA LYS A 17 7.60 -16.57 -2.86
C LYS A 17 7.15 -16.15 -4.25
N ILE A 18 5.85 -16.20 -4.52
CA ILE A 18 5.31 -15.87 -5.84
C ILE A 18 5.53 -14.39 -6.15
N LEU A 19 5.27 -13.49 -5.19
CA LEU A 19 5.49 -12.06 -5.39
C LEU A 19 6.96 -11.74 -5.67
N VAL A 20 7.88 -12.34 -4.92
CA VAL A 20 9.33 -12.16 -5.15
C VAL A 20 9.75 -12.69 -6.52
N ASP A 21 9.27 -13.88 -6.91
CA ASP A 21 9.58 -14.46 -8.23
C ASP A 21 9.05 -13.56 -9.38
N MET A 22 7.83 -13.02 -9.23
CA MET A 22 7.24 -12.09 -10.20
C MET A 22 8.04 -10.77 -10.30
N ILE A 23 8.42 -10.18 -9.17
CA ILE A 23 9.25 -8.96 -9.13
C ILE A 23 10.56 -9.19 -9.85
N ASN A 24 11.28 -10.28 -9.54
CA ASN A 24 12.53 -10.62 -10.18
C ASN A 24 12.37 -10.83 -11.68
N LEU A 25 11.31 -11.50 -12.11
CA LEU A 25 11.01 -11.70 -13.52
C LEU A 25 10.76 -10.37 -14.23
N VAL A 26 9.89 -9.51 -13.67
CA VAL A 26 9.58 -8.21 -14.26
C VAL A 26 10.84 -7.35 -14.37
N GLN A 27 11.65 -7.28 -13.34
CA GLN A 27 12.91 -6.53 -13.32
C GLN A 27 13.95 -7.06 -14.33
N SER A 28 13.87 -8.32 -14.70
CA SER A 28 14.71 -8.88 -15.77
C SER A 28 14.29 -8.45 -17.18
N LEU A 29 13.07 -7.93 -17.33
CA LEU A 29 12.48 -7.57 -18.62
C LEU A 29 12.38 -6.06 -18.85
N THR A 30 12.42 -5.24 -17.80
CA THR A 30 12.25 -3.78 -17.90
C THR A 30 12.87 -3.05 -16.72
N ASP A 31 13.30 -1.80 -16.98
CA ASP A 31 13.79 -0.85 -15.96
C ASP A 31 12.67 0.09 -15.43
N LEU A 32 11.41 -0.19 -15.76
CA LEU A 32 10.30 0.62 -15.26
C LEU A 32 10.18 0.48 -13.73
N PRO A 33 9.91 1.59 -13.01
CA PRO A 33 9.69 1.52 -11.57
C PRO A 33 8.47 0.65 -11.25
N LEU A 34 8.54 -0.06 -10.12
CA LEU A 34 7.50 -0.98 -9.66
C LEU A 34 6.67 -0.39 -8.54
N ALA A 35 5.39 -0.75 -8.50
CA ALA A 35 4.58 -0.74 -7.28
C ALA A 35 4.49 -2.18 -6.78
N VAL A 36 4.82 -2.37 -5.50
CA VAL A 36 4.70 -3.67 -4.82
C VAL A 36 3.37 -3.67 -4.09
N ASP A 37 2.44 -4.49 -4.56
CA ASP A 37 1.07 -4.55 -4.05
C ASP A 37 0.79 -5.88 -3.35
N SER A 38 0.55 -5.80 -2.05
CA SER A 38 0.08 -6.94 -1.25
C SER A 38 -0.59 -6.48 0.04
N SER A 39 -1.68 -7.13 0.41
CA SER A 39 -2.30 -7.02 1.73
C SER A 39 -1.62 -7.91 2.79
N VAL A 40 -0.77 -8.84 2.36
CA VAL A 40 -0.02 -9.76 3.23
C VAL A 40 1.30 -9.12 3.61
N LYS A 41 1.43 -8.66 4.86
CA LYS A 41 2.60 -7.91 5.35
C LYS A 41 3.95 -8.60 5.07
N PRO A 42 4.14 -9.92 5.32
CA PRO A 42 5.38 -10.61 4.95
C PRO A 42 5.69 -10.58 3.46
N ALA A 43 4.66 -10.68 2.60
CA ALA A 43 4.85 -10.60 1.15
C ALA A 43 5.25 -9.18 0.71
N LEU A 44 4.61 -8.15 1.28
CA LEU A 44 4.96 -6.76 1.03
C LEU A 44 6.43 -6.48 1.41
N VAL A 45 6.85 -6.92 2.59
CA VAL A 45 8.25 -6.76 3.05
C VAL A 45 9.21 -7.44 2.09
N ALA A 46 8.98 -8.71 1.77
CA ALA A 46 9.85 -9.47 0.87
C ALA A 46 9.88 -8.90 -0.56
N GLY A 47 8.74 -8.41 -1.04
CA GLY A 47 8.64 -7.75 -2.35
C GLY A 47 9.43 -6.45 -2.41
N VAL A 48 9.36 -5.62 -1.39
CA VAL A 48 10.17 -4.39 -1.30
C VAL A 48 11.66 -4.72 -1.24
N GLU A 49 12.05 -5.74 -0.45
CA GLU A 49 13.45 -6.19 -0.34
C GLU A 49 14.00 -6.77 -1.64
N ALA A 50 13.15 -7.39 -2.46
CA ALA A 50 13.53 -7.93 -3.77
C ALA A 50 13.56 -6.87 -4.88
N SER A 51 13.01 -5.69 -4.63
CA SER A 51 12.89 -4.64 -5.64
C SER A 51 14.20 -3.85 -5.80
N ASN A 52 14.53 -3.50 -7.04
CA ASN A 52 15.64 -2.61 -7.36
C ASN A 52 15.19 -1.14 -7.21
N GLY A 53 16.00 -0.32 -6.54
CA GLY A 53 15.74 1.11 -6.38
C GLY A 53 14.66 1.43 -5.35
N ARG A 54 13.75 2.35 -5.68
CA ARG A 54 12.68 2.85 -4.81
C ARG A 54 11.30 2.41 -5.32
N PRO A 55 10.79 1.22 -4.99
CA PRO A 55 9.43 0.84 -5.39
C PRO A 55 8.40 1.68 -4.63
N LEU A 56 7.22 1.85 -5.24
CA LEU A 56 6.04 2.34 -4.53
C LEU A 56 5.47 1.20 -3.69
N ILE A 57 5.31 1.43 -2.38
CA ILE A 57 4.67 0.44 -1.49
C ILE A 57 3.15 0.61 -1.58
N ASN A 58 2.44 -0.44 -1.99
CA ASN A 58 1.00 -0.48 -2.07
C ASN A 58 0.47 -1.60 -1.15
N SER A 59 0.06 -1.34 0.10
CA SER A 59 -0.22 -0.04 0.70
C SER A 59 -0.02 -0.03 2.22
N VAL A 60 -0.18 1.14 2.81
CA VAL A 60 -0.40 1.31 4.24
C VAL A 60 -1.86 1.73 4.49
N THR A 61 -2.46 1.26 5.57
CA THR A 61 -3.78 1.68 6.06
C THR A 61 -3.66 2.46 7.36
N GLY A 62 -4.76 3.06 7.83
CA GLY A 62 -4.80 3.72 9.13
C GLY A 62 -4.81 2.77 10.34
N GLU A 63 -4.85 1.46 10.11
CA GLU A 63 -4.73 0.44 11.14
C GLU A 63 -3.35 0.50 11.82
N ASP A 64 -3.31 0.47 13.15
CA ASP A 64 -2.05 0.58 13.88
C ASP A 64 -1.06 -0.53 13.50
N GLU A 65 -1.52 -1.77 13.31
CA GLU A 65 -0.68 -2.88 12.83
C GLU A 65 -0.06 -2.58 11.46
N SER A 66 -0.82 -1.97 10.56
CA SER A 66 -0.32 -1.59 9.22
C SER A 66 0.73 -0.49 9.32
N LEU A 67 0.47 0.53 10.13
CA LEU A 67 1.39 1.66 10.36
C LEU A 67 2.72 1.18 10.95
N GLU A 68 2.69 0.28 11.93
CA GLU A 68 3.87 -0.24 12.62
C GLU A 68 4.77 -1.12 11.75
N VAL A 69 4.23 -1.74 10.71
CA VAL A 69 5.00 -2.58 9.77
C VAL A 69 5.45 -1.79 8.55
N VAL A 70 4.52 -1.05 7.93
CA VAL A 70 4.77 -0.46 6.60
C VAL A 70 5.57 0.84 6.68
N LEU A 71 5.32 1.70 7.67
CA LEU A 71 6.04 2.97 7.76
C LEU A 71 7.55 2.79 8.06
N PRO A 72 7.96 1.92 9.00
CA PRO A 72 9.39 1.59 9.16
C PRO A 72 10.02 0.99 7.91
N LEU A 73 9.28 0.14 7.16
CA LEU A 73 9.74 -0.42 5.90
C LEU A 73 9.97 0.69 4.86
N ALA A 74 9.00 1.59 4.68
CA ALA A 74 9.10 2.71 3.76
C ALA A 74 10.28 3.64 4.11
N ALA A 75 10.46 3.94 5.40
CA ALA A 75 11.57 4.76 5.87
C ALA A 75 12.93 4.08 5.65
N LYS A 76 13.03 2.76 5.92
CA LYS A 76 14.28 1.98 5.75
C LYS A 76 14.79 1.98 4.31
N TYR A 77 13.86 1.88 3.35
CA TYR A 77 14.20 1.81 1.92
C TYR A 77 13.98 3.11 1.17
N ASP A 78 13.66 4.21 1.88
CA ASP A 78 13.34 5.52 1.29
C ASP A 78 12.25 5.43 0.20
N CYS A 79 11.23 4.60 0.42
CA CYS A 79 10.19 4.30 -0.54
C CYS A 79 8.97 5.21 -0.39
N PRO A 80 8.36 5.66 -1.50
CA PRO A 80 7.02 6.25 -1.45
C PRO A 80 5.98 5.18 -1.11
N VAL A 81 4.84 5.62 -0.54
CA VAL A 81 3.78 4.72 -0.07
C VAL A 81 2.39 5.21 -0.46
N VAL A 82 1.52 4.29 -0.88
CA VAL A 82 0.08 4.53 -1.01
C VAL A 82 -0.56 4.42 0.36
N ALA A 83 -1.29 5.45 0.77
CA ALA A 83 -2.01 5.53 2.04
C ALA A 83 -3.52 5.38 1.78
N ILE A 84 -4.07 4.22 2.10
CA ILE A 84 -5.50 3.93 1.94
C ILE A 84 -6.26 4.44 3.18
N CYS A 85 -7.33 5.20 2.95
CA CYS A 85 -8.09 5.89 4.00
C CYS A 85 -9.13 4.97 4.67
N ASN A 86 -8.70 3.80 5.15
CA ASN A 86 -9.47 2.91 6.04
C ASN A 86 -8.67 2.61 7.30
N ASP A 87 -9.34 2.21 8.36
CA ASP A 87 -8.77 1.85 9.65
C ASP A 87 -9.43 0.59 10.24
N GLU A 88 -9.24 0.35 11.53
CA GLU A 88 -9.80 -0.79 12.27
C GLU A 88 -11.33 -0.86 12.21
N THR A 89 -12.00 0.24 11.92
CA THR A 89 -13.47 0.29 11.77
C THR A 89 -13.92 -0.06 10.34
N GLY A 90 -12.97 -0.21 9.42
CA GLY A 90 -13.20 -0.51 8.01
C GLY A 90 -13.26 0.73 7.13
N ILE A 91 -13.95 0.61 5.99
CA ILE A 91 -14.11 1.69 5.02
C ILE A 91 -15.33 2.52 5.41
N SER A 92 -15.09 3.76 5.86
CA SER A 92 -16.18 4.68 6.20
C SER A 92 -16.78 5.32 4.94
N PRO A 93 -18.12 5.44 4.82
CA PRO A 93 -18.75 6.26 3.79
C PRO A 93 -18.56 7.76 4.03
N ASP A 94 -18.29 8.18 5.29
CA ASP A 94 -18.13 9.57 5.68
C ASP A 94 -16.75 10.11 5.22
N PRO A 95 -16.71 11.16 4.39
CA PRO A 95 -15.47 11.77 3.92
C PRO A 95 -14.63 12.39 5.03
N GLU A 96 -15.24 12.90 6.10
CA GLU A 96 -14.52 13.49 7.24
C GLU A 96 -13.75 12.40 8.02
N VAL A 97 -14.32 11.20 8.14
CA VAL A 97 -13.66 10.06 8.76
C VAL A 97 -12.47 9.64 7.90
N ARG A 98 -12.64 9.51 6.58
CA ARG A 98 -11.54 9.17 5.66
C ARG A 98 -10.44 10.23 5.68
N PHE A 99 -10.80 11.51 5.75
CA PHE A 99 -9.82 12.59 5.89
C PHE A 99 -9.04 12.50 7.20
N ALA A 100 -9.72 12.18 8.32
CA ALA A 100 -9.05 11.99 9.60
C ALA A 100 -8.06 10.80 9.56
N VAL A 101 -8.41 9.70 8.88
CA VAL A 101 -7.51 8.56 8.66
C VAL A 101 -6.30 8.96 7.81
N ALA A 102 -6.51 9.68 6.69
CA ALA A 102 -5.41 10.19 5.88
C ALA A 102 -4.45 11.05 6.70
N LYS A 103 -5.00 11.96 7.52
CA LYS A 103 -4.21 12.81 8.42
C LYS A 103 -3.41 11.98 9.43
N LYS A 104 -4.02 10.97 10.07
CA LYS A 104 -3.34 10.03 10.98
C LYS A 104 -2.13 9.39 10.29
N ILE A 105 -2.32 8.87 9.07
CA ILE A 105 -1.23 8.20 8.32
C ILE A 105 -0.10 9.18 8.02
N VAL A 106 -0.40 10.40 7.54
CA VAL A 106 0.60 11.43 7.22
C VAL A 106 1.39 11.86 8.46
N GLU A 107 0.72 12.06 9.60
CA GLU A 107 1.37 12.42 10.86
C GLU A 107 2.30 11.30 11.36
N ARG A 108 1.82 10.06 11.34
CA ARG A 108 2.65 8.89 11.70
C ARG A 108 3.82 8.68 10.74
N ALA A 109 3.62 8.90 9.45
CA ALA A 109 4.71 8.83 8.47
C ALA A 109 5.79 9.89 8.72
N ALA A 110 5.40 11.11 9.14
CA ALA A 110 6.35 12.15 9.51
C ALA A 110 7.20 11.77 10.72
N ASP A 111 6.66 11.03 11.70
CA ASP A 111 7.41 10.50 12.85
C ASP A 111 8.53 9.54 12.42
N HIS A 112 8.38 8.88 11.28
CA HIS A 112 9.39 8.02 10.65
C HIS A 112 10.29 8.77 9.64
N GLY A 113 10.14 10.09 9.50
CA GLY A 113 10.92 10.92 8.58
C GLY A 113 10.49 10.81 7.11
N ILE A 114 9.35 10.19 6.82
CA ILE A 114 8.79 10.09 5.46
C ILE A 114 8.20 11.47 5.09
N LYS A 115 8.58 11.97 3.93
CA LYS A 115 8.13 13.29 3.46
C LYS A 115 6.70 13.20 2.91
N ALA A 116 5.93 14.27 3.06
CA ALA A 116 4.55 14.32 2.55
C ALA A 116 4.45 14.10 1.02
N ASN A 117 5.48 14.44 0.25
CA ASN A 117 5.52 14.21 -1.19
C ASN A 117 5.84 12.75 -1.59
N ASP A 118 6.19 11.91 -0.63
CA ASP A 118 6.37 10.48 -0.81
C ASP A 118 5.13 9.68 -0.35
N ILE A 119 4.01 10.36 -0.03
CA ILE A 119 2.75 9.75 0.37
C ILE A 119 1.70 10.03 -0.70
N VAL A 120 1.11 8.97 -1.24
CA VAL A 120 0.01 9.01 -2.22
C VAL A 120 -1.28 8.62 -1.51
N ILE A 121 -2.18 9.58 -1.29
CA ILE A 121 -3.46 9.32 -0.62
C ILE A 121 -4.43 8.63 -1.57
N ASP A 122 -4.96 7.48 -1.17
CA ASP A 122 -6.12 6.84 -1.77
C ASP A 122 -7.35 7.09 -0.87
N PRO A 123 -8.26 7.99 -1.29
CA PRO A 123 -9.45 8.32 -0.51
C PRO A 123 -10.55 7.25 -0.63
N LEU A 124 -10.30 6.12 -1.26
CA LEU A 124 -11.27 5.03 -1.47
C LEU A 124 -12.51 5.48 -2.25
N VAL A 125 -12.31 5.94 -3.47
CA VAL A 125 -13.42 6.23 -4.38
C VAL A 125 -14.06 4.89 -4.80
N MET A 126 -15.29 4.67 -4.35
CA MET A 126 -16.00 3.42 -4.63
C MET A 126 -16.44 3.34 -6.09
N PRO A 127 -16.47 2.14 -6.69
CA PRO A 127 -16.93 1.95 -8.07
C PRO A 127 -18.38 2.42 -8.26
N LEU A 128 -18.65 3.08 -9.39
CA LEU A 128 -20.01 3.45 -9.79
C LEU A 128 -20.90 2.20 -9.83
N GLY A 129 -22.03 2.23 -9.12
CA GLY A 129 -22.97 1.12 -9.02
C GLY A 129 -22.70 0.14 -7.85
N ALA A 130 -21.59 0.24 -7.16
CA ALA A 130 -21.35 -0.50 -5.93
C ALA A 130 -21.86 0.23 -4.68
N THR A 131 -22.13 1.53 -4.82
CA THR A 131 -22.57 2.40 -3.72
C THR A 131 -23.80 3.21 -4.16
N PRO A 132 -24.77 3.49 -3.27
CA PRO A 132 -25.86 4.44 -3.56
C PRO A 132 -25.30 5.80 -3.96
N ALA A 133 -26.00 6.51 -4.85
CA ALA A 133 -25.54 7.78 -5.44
C ALA A 133 -25.23 8.88 -4.40
N ASP A 134 -25.87 8.81 -3.25
CA ASP A 134 -25.70 9.71 -2.10
C ASP A 134 -24.43 9.44 -1.27
N ALA A 135 -23.78 8.29 -1.46
CA ALA A 135 -22.51 7.94 -0.80
C ALA A 135 -21.27 8.23 -1.67
N MET A 136 -21.44 8.92 -2.80
CA MET A 136 -20.35 9.22 -3.75
C MET A 136 -19.81 10.65 -3.67
N LEU A 137 -20.24 11.43 -2.67
CA LEU A 137 -19.81 12.82 -2.49
C LEU A 137 -18.65 12.94 -1.53
#